data_ef82159093cb89580e9eddc3e7c80cf7
#
_entry.id   ef82159093cb89580e9eddc3e7c80cf7
#
_cell.length_a   1.000
_cell.length_b   1.000
_cell.length_c   1.000
_cell.angle_alpha   90.00
_cell.angle_beta   90.00
_cell.angle_gamma   90.00
#
_symmetry.space_group_name_H-M   'P 1'
#
loop_
_entity.id
_entity.type
_entity.pdbx_description
1 polymer ?
#
loop_
_entity_poly.entity_id
_entity_poly.type
_entity_poly.pdbx_seq_one_letter_code
_entity_poly.pdbx_strand_id
1 'polypeptide(L)'
;LAQAKNASEAKRMLYKITRNAEEARSAEAFEAEESLSNAESVKRRLCNSYARGDFFDLVSDVPDAGCNVIEIDPPYAINLQGIKEAESIITEGYTDIAPEDYPLFLETVFTESYRVLMSSGWVICWFGFQWYPEVRAALERVGFSVCHIPGFWVKPTQGQTRSPETRLAGVVECFLYARKGKEVLRKQGRNNLFLYHPAPPSTKVHPTERPIEMMEDILTTFVVPGGQIMVPFLGSGNTLLAAANVGMRGFGFDLDADDKYRNAYVNRVVNKKGDKFTSYAETT
;
A
#
# COMPACT_ATOMS: atom_id res chain seq x y z
N LEU A 1 -22.31 17.51 -21.65
CA LEU A 1 -21.80 17.36 -23.04
C LEU A 1 -22.15 18.55 -23.92
N ALA A 2 -23.37 19.13 -23.79
CA ALA A 2 -23.80 20.30 -24.57
C ALA A 2 -22.94 21.57 -24.46
N GLN A 3 -22.07 21.64 -23.45
CA GLN A 3 -21.15 22.77 -23.21
C GLN A 3 -19.72 22.53 -23.71
N ALA A 4 -19.43 21.37 -24.28
CA ALA A 4 -18.09 21.06 -24.79
C ALA A 4 -17.79 21.80 -26.08
N LYS A 5 -16.66 22.51 -26.12
CA LYS A 5 -16.22 23.33 -27.28
C LYS A 5 -15.63 22.51 -28.42
N ASN A 6 -15.24 21.27 -28.17
CA ASN A 6 -14.69 20.36 -29.17
C ASN A 6 -14.81 18.89 -28.74
N ALA A 7 -14.55 17.96 -29.67
CA ALA A 7 -14.66 16.52 -29.43
C ALA A 7 -13.75 16.00 -28.31
N SER A 8 -12.58 16.57 -28.12
CA SER A 8 -11.63 16.19 -27.05
C SER A 8 -12.18 16.58 -25.68
N GLU A 9 -12.75 17.76 -25.57
CA GLU A 9 -13.40 18.25 -24.34
C GLU A 9 -14.67 17.45 -24.02
N ALA A 10 -15.48 17.13 -25.02
CA ALA A 10 -16.65 16.26 -24.86
C ALA A 10 -16.26 14.86 -24.33
N LYS A 11 -15.20 14.27 -24.89
CA LYS A 11 -14.67 12.97 -24.45
C LYS A 11 -14.15 13.03 -23.01
N ARG A 12 -13.47 14.11 -22.65
CA ARG A 12 -12.99 14.34 -21.27
C ARG A 12 -14.14 14.52 -20.28
N MET A 13 -15.17 15.28 -20.66
CA MET A 13 -16.37 15.45 -19.84
C MET A 13 -17.13 14.14 -19.66
N LEU A 14 -17.32 13.38 -20.75
CA LEU A 14 -17.98 12.06 -20.67
C LEU A 14 -17.23 11.12 -19.74
N TYR A 15 -15.92 11.02 -19.89
CA TYR A 15 -15.07 10.21 -19.02
C TYR A 15 -15.22 10.62 -17.55
N LYS A 16 -15.22 11.92 -17.26
CA LYS A 16 -15.39 12.43 -15.89
C LYS A 16 -16.78 12.10 -15.31
N ILE A 17 -17.83 12.22 -16.12
CA ILE A 17 -19.21 11.89 -15.70
C ILE A 17 -19.35 10.40 -15.41
N THR A 18 -18.88 9.54 -16.34
CA THR A 18 -18.97 8.07 -16.17
C THR A 18 -18.21 7.63 -14.92
N ARG A 19 -17.01 8.15 -14.75
CA ARG A 19 -16.19 7.85 -13.60
C ARG A 19 -16.83 8.30 -12.29
N ASN A 20 -17.34 9.53 -12.20
CA ASN A 20 -18.02 10.01 -10.98
C ASN A 20 -19.26 9.16 -10.65
N ALA A 21 -19.98 8.65 -11.67
CA ALA A 21 -21.12 7.77 -11.46
C ALA A 21 -20.71 6.38 -10.93
N GLU A 22 -19.60 5.82 -11.44
CA GLU A 22 -19.04 4.55 -10.94
C GLU A 22 -18.57 4.69 -9.49
N GLU A 23 -17.94 5.80 -9.16
CA GLU A 23 -17.48 6.12 -7.82
C GLU A 23 -18.62 6.28 -6.83
N ALA A 24 -19.67 7.01 -7.22
CA ALA A 24 -20.86 7.18 -6.38
C ALA A 24 -21.51 5.82 -6.09
N ARG A 25 -21.65 4.95 -7.11
CA ARG A 25 -22.18 3.58 -6.93
C ARG A 25 -21.35 2.74 -5.99
N SER A 26 -20.01 2.83 -6.11
CA SER A 26 -19.09 2.10 -5.24
C SER A 26 -19.18 2.59 -3.78
N ALA A 27 -19.30 3.90 -3.57
CA ALA A 27 -19.47 4.48 -2.24
C ALA A 27 -20.82 4.09 -1.63
N GLU A 28 -21.92 4.20 -2.41
CA GLU A 28 -23.25 3.79 -1.96
C GLU A 28 -23.33 2.29 -1.61
N ALA A 29 -22.69 1.43 -2.44
CA ALA A 29 -22.63 0.01 -2.16
C ALA A 29 -21.85 -0.30 -0.88
N PHE A 30 -20.75 0.42 -0.64
CA PHE A 30 -19.98 0.28 0.60
C PHE A 30 -20.78 0.73 1.82
N GLU A 31 -21.41 1.91 1.77
CA GLU A 31 -22.24 2.43 2.86
C GLU A 31 -23.45 1.51 3.15
N ALA A 32 -24.10 0.97 2.11
CA ALA A 32 -25.20 0.04 2.27
C ALA A 32 -24.77 -1.28 2.94
N GLU A 33 -23.60 -1.81 2.58
CA GLU A 33 -23.07 -3.03 3.21
C GLU A 33 -22.64 -2.79 4.65
N GLU A 34 -22.03 -1.65 4.94
CA GLU A 34 -21.63 -1.29 6.31
C GLU A 34 -22.83 -1.03 7.21
N SER A 35 -23.89 -0.42 6.69
CA SER A 35 -25.14 -0.21 7.42
C SER A 35 -25.89 -1.51 7.72
N LEU A 36 -25.74 -2.53 6.89
CA LEU A 36 -26.36 -3.86 7.05
C LEU A 36 -25.54 -4.82 7.92
N SER A 37 -24.22 -4.55 8.11
CA SER A 37 -23.33 -5.38 8.91
C SER A 37 -23.26 -4.87 10.35
N ASN A 38 -23.48 -5.78 11.32
CA ASN A 38 -23.17 -5.43 12.70
C ASN A 38 -21.63 -5.29 12.86
N ALA A 39 -21.19 -4.54 13.87
CA ALA A 39 -19.77 -4.28 14.14
C ALA A 39 -18.93 -5.58 14.20
N GLU A 40 -19.52 -6.69 14.61
CA GLU A 40 -18.87 -8.00 14.70
C GLU A 40 -18.57 -8.59 13.32
N SER A 41 -19.46 -8.43 12.33
CA SER A 41 -19.20 -8.93 10.97
C SER A 41 -18.10 -8.11 10.27
N VAL A 42 -18.03 -6.81 10.52
CA VAL A 42 -16.93 -5.96 10.04
C VAL A 42 -15.60 -6.40 10.65
N LYS A 43 -15.55 -6.61 11.97
CA LYS A 43 -14.36 -7.13 12.65
C LYS A 43 -13.92 -8.48 12.08
N ARG A 44 -14.85 -9.42 11.90
CA ARG A 44 -14.56 -10.73 11.33
C ARG A 44 -13.99 -10.61 9.91
N ARG A 45 -14.58 -9.77 9.07
CA ARG A 45 -14.07 -9.51 7.71
C ARG A 45 -12.65 -8.99 7.75
N LEU A 46 -12.36 -8.00 8.61
CA LEU A 46 -11.00 -7.46 8.78
C LEU A 46 -10.03 -8.52 9.28
N CYS A 47 -10.37 -9.30 10.29
CA CYS A 47 -9.51 -10.38 10.76
C CYS A 47 -9.17 -11.40 9.67
N ASN A 48 -10.13 -11.68 8.78
CA ASN A 48 -9.96 -12.64 7.67
C ASN A 48 -9.23 -12.02 6.46
N SER A 49 -9.04 -10.71 6.42
CA SER A 49 -8.37 -10.03 5.31
C SER A 49 -6.85 -10.20 5.32
N TYR A 50 -6.28 -10.66 6.42
CA TYR A 50 -4.85 -10.99 6.56
C TYR A 50 -4.66 -12.50 6.35
N ALA A 51 -4.21 -12.90 5.17
CA ALA A 51 -3.88 -14.28 4.86
C ALA A 51 -2.40 -14.56 5.13
N ARG A 52 -2.11 -15.65 5.85
CA ARG A 52 -0.74 -16.12 6.04
C ARG A 52 -0.34 -17.08 4.95
N GLY A 53 0.78 -16.82 4.30
CA GLY A 53 1.36 -17.68 3.27
C GLY A 53 2.19 -16.90 2.26
N ASP A 54 2.81 -17.65 1.36
CA ASP A 54 3.57 -17.06 0.27
C ASP A 54 2.63 -16.38 -0.73
N PHE A 55 2.98 -15.15 -1.12
CA PHE A 55 2.21 -14.40 -2.11
C PHE A 55 2.03 -15.18 -3.41
N PHE A 56 3.07 -15.84 -3.91
CA PHE A 56 3.02 -16.54 -5.19
C PHE A 56 2.12 -17.78 -5.17
N ASP A 57 2.01 -18.44 -4.00
CA ASP A 57 1.10 -19.55 -3.83
C ASP A 57 -0.36 -19.09 -3.75
N LEU A 58 -0.61 -17.99 -3.04
CA LEU A 58 -1.96 -17.53 -2.71
C LEU A 58 -2.57 -16.62 -3.78
N VAL A 59 -1.76 -15.87 -4.53
CA VAL A 59 -2.26 -14.91 -5.52
C VAL A 59 -2.98 -15.58 -6.69
N SER A 60 -2.67 -16.86 -6.97
CA SER A 60 -3.35 -17.63 -8.02
C SER A 60 -4.85 -17.76 -7.79
N ASP A 61 -5.31 -17.77 -6.55
CA ASP A 61 -6.72 -17.83 -6.16
C ASP A 61 -7.43 -16.46 -6.26
N VAL A 62 -6.69 -15.39 -6.48
CA VAL A 62 -7.27 -14.05 -6.62
C VAL A 62 -7.77 -13.85 -8.06
N PRO A 63 -9.05 -13.49 -8.25
CA PRO A 63 -9.61 -13.26 -9.57
C PRO A 63 -8.91 -12.13 -10.32
N ASP A 64 -8.87 -12.24 -11.64
CA ASP A 64 -8.43 -11.17 -12.53
C ASP A 64 -9.31 -9.93 -12.35
N ALA A 65 -8.68 -8.75 -12.46
CA ALA A 65 -9.37 -7.46 -12.41
C ALA A 65 -10.24 -7.25 -11.17
N GLY A 66 -9.79 -7.77 -10.00
CA GLY A 66 -10.52 -7.70 -8.73
C GLY A 66 -10.21 -6.47 -7.88
N CYS A 67 -9.13 -5.73 -8.15
CA CYS A 67 -8.65 -4.66 -7.28
C CYS A 67 -8.53 -3.32 -8.01
N ASN A 68 -8.82 -2.22 -7.28
CA ASN A 68 -8.64 -0.85 -7.74
C ASN A 68 -7.23 -0.33 -7.53
N VAL A 69 -6.56 -0.81 -6.46
CA VAL A 69 -5.19 -0.46 -6.13
C VAL A 69 -4.46 -1.66 -5.54
N ILE A 70 -3.16 -1.72 -5.81
CA ILE A 70 -2.25 -2.67 -5.18
C ILE A 70 -1.12 -1.88 -4.56
N GLU A 71 -0.90 -2.08 -3.26
CA GLU A 71 0.22 -1.48 -2.53
C GLU A 71 1.24 -2.56 -2.21
N ILE A 72 2.48 -2.33 -2.63
CA ILE A 72 3.57 -3.29 -2.62
C ILE A 72 4.72 -2.71 -1.80
N ASP A 73 5.06 -3.38 -0.71
CA ASP A 73 6.27 -3.09 0.10
C ASP A 73 7.14 -4.35 0.14
N PRO A 74 7.85 -4.67 -0.94
CA PRO A 74 8.57 -5.92 -1.06
C PRO A 74 9.83 -5.93 -0.17
N PRO A 75 10.42 -7.10 0.13
CA PRO A 75 11.77 -7.14 0.65
C PRO A 75 12.71 -6.38 -0.31
N TYR A 76 13.64 -5.56 0.23
CA TYR A 76 14.43 -4.64 -0.61
C TYR A 76 15.74 -5.21 -1.16
N ALA A 77 16.02 -6.48 -0.95
CA ALA A 77 17.25 -7.14 -1.38
C ALA A 77 18.52 -6.34 -1.00
N ILE A 78 18.56 -5.84 0.22
CA ILE A 78 19.67 -5.00 0.73
C ILE A 78 20.70 -5.78 1.55
N ASN A 79 20.61 -7.13 1.55
CA ASN A 79 21.48 -8.02 2.33
C ASN A 79 21.57 -7.60 3.81
N LEU A 80 20.41 -7.48 4.45
CA LEU A 80 20.32 -7.08 5.85
C LEU A 80 21.11 -7.99 6.79
N GLN A 81 21.31 -9.27 6.44
CA GLN A 81 22.09 -10.22 7.24
C GLN A 81 23.58 -9.83 7.27
N GLY A 82 24.17 -9.45 6.14
CA GLY A 82 25.56 -8.97 6.09
C GLY A 82 25.79 -7.62 6.78
N ILE A 83 24.73 -6.85 6.98
CA ILE A 83 24.76 -5.55 7.68
C ILE A 83 24.61 -5.73 9.21
N LYS A 84 24.09 -6.87 9.65
CA LYS A 84 23.58 -7.09 11.02
C LYS A 84 24.36 -8.10 11.87
N GLU A 85 25.52 -8.56 11.46
CA GLU A 85 26.40 -9.34 12.36
C GLU A 85 26.72 -8.62 13.70
N ALA A 86 26.33 -7.35 13.84
CA ALA A 86 26.62 -6.55 15.03
C ALA A 86 25.48 -6.34 16.03
N GLU A 87 24.18 -6.44 15.65
CA GLU A 87 23.08 -6.19 16.63
C GLU A 87 21.73 -6.84 16.26
N SER A 88 21.45 -7.96 16.87
CA SER A 88 20.25 -8.48 17.56
C SER A 88 18.85 -7.89 17.29
N ILE A 89 17.85 -8.75 17.39
CA ILE A 89 16.42 -8.54 17.74
C ILE A 89 15.48 -8.08 16.58
N ILE A 90 15.90 -7.25 15.63
CA ILE A 90 15.00 -6.68 14.62
C ILE A 90 14.87 -7.54 13.37
N THR A 91 15.67 -8.59 13.23
CA THR A 91 15.74 -9.42 12.01
C THR A 91 15.13 -10.81 12.12
N GLU A 92 14.66 -11.21 13.28
CA GLU A 92 13.93 -12.47 13.41
C GLU A 92 12.65 -12.39 12.57
N GLY A 93 12.53 -13.28 11.58
CA GLY A 93 11.37 -13.37 10.71
C GLY A 93 11.41 -12.52 9.43
N TYR A 94 12.48 -11.76 9.14
CA TYR A 94 12.61 -11.05 7.88
C TYR A 94 13.32 -11.93 6.85
N THR A 95 12.62 -12.30 5.79
CA THR A 95 13.19 -13.02 4.63
C THR A 95 13.61 -12.00 3.58
N ASP A 96 14.91 -11.88 3.31
CA ASP A 96 15.42 -11.03 2.24
C ASP A 96 15.67 -11.85 0.96
N ILE A 97 15.74 -11.18 -0.17
CA ILE A 97 15.96 -11.78 -1.49
C ILE A 97 17.40 -11.49 -1.92
N ALA A 98 18.03 -12.44 -2.57
CA ALA A 98 19.35 -12.20 -3.13
C ALA A 98 19.28 -11.07 -4.18
N PRO A 99 20.24 -10.11 -4.18
CA PRO A 99 20.21 -8.98 -5.12
C PRO A 99 20.16 -9.40 -6.59
N GLU A 100 20.77 -10.49 -6.94
CA GLU A 100 20.77 -11.06 -8.30
C GLU A 100 19.40 -11.58 -8.75
N ASP A 101 18.57 -12.04 -7.82
CA ASP A 101 17.24 -12.58 -8.08
C ASP A 101 16.14 -11.49 -8.03
N TYR A 102 16.46 -10.32 -7.48
CA TYR A 102 15.50 -9.26 -7.23
C TYR A 102 14.80 -8.74 -8.49
N PRO A 103 15.46 -8.57 -9.65
CA PRO A 103 14.76 -8.13 -10.86
C PRO A 103 13.69 -9.11 -11.34
N LEU A 104 13.96 -10.43 -11.28
CA LEU A 104 12.98 -11.46 -11.64
C LEU A 104 11.83 -11.52 -10.66
N PHE A 105 12.14 -11.43 -9.37
CA PHE A 105 11.13 -11.35 -8.31
C PHE A 105 10.17 -10.17 -8.54
N LEU A 106 10.70 -8.97 -8.79
CA LEU A 106 9.88 -7.78 -9.07
C LEU A 106 8.98 -7.97 -10.29
N GLU A 107 9.52 -8.52 -11.37
CA GLU A 107 8.75 -8.76 -12.59
C GLU A 107 7.60 -9.74 -12.36
N THR A 108 7.83 -10.78 -11.58
CA THR A 108 6.80 -11.76 -11.23
C THR A 108 5.71 -11.12 -10.34
N VAL A 109 6.10 -10.37 -9.31
CA VAL A 109 5.15 -9.64 -8.44
C VAL A 109 4.31 -8.65 -9.26
N PHE A 110 4.93 -7.90 -10.15
CA PHE A 110 4.21 -6.92 -10.96
C PHE A 110 3.33 -7.56 -12.04
N THR A 111 3.71 -8.71 -12.58
CA THR A 111 2.89 -9.47 -13.54
C THR A 111 1.58 -9.92 -12.87
N GLU A 112 1.65 -10.53 -11.70
CA GLU A 112 0.47 -10.91 -10.94
C GLU A 112 -0.35 -9.70 -10.50
N SER A 113 0.31 -8.64 -10.06
CA SER A 113 -0.34 -7.38 -9.72
C SER A 113 -1.08 -6.78 -10.92
N TYR A 114 -0.50 -6.84 -12.11
CA TYR A 114 -1.17 -6.36 -13.32
C TYR A 114 -2.40 -7.21 -13.67
N ARG A 115 -2.34 -8.52 -13.50
CA ARG A 115 -3.46 -9.44 -13.70
C ARG A 115 -4.62 -9.10 -12.76
N VAL A 116 -4.34 -9.00 -11.47
CA VAL A 116 -5.34 -8.78 -10.41
C VAL A 116 -5.92 -7.36 -10.46
N LEU A 117 -5.18 -6.38 -10.97
CA LEU A 117 -5.63 -5.00 -11.05
C LEU A 117 -6.70 -4.83 -12.14
N MET A 118 -7.76 -4.09 -11.84
CA MET A 118 -8.81 -3.73 -12.80
C MET A 118 -8.21 -3.06 -14.04
N SER A 119 -8.97 -3.02 -15.16
CA SER A 119 -8.53 -2.36 -16.40
C SER A 119 -8.20 -0.88 -16.24
N SER A 120 -8.61 -0.28 -15.14
CA SER A 120 -8.28 1.08 -14.71
C SER A 120 -8.00 1.04 -13.22
N GLY A 121 -6.73 1.14 -12.83
CA GLY A 121 -6.32 1.06 -11.43
C GLY A 121 -4.86 1.46 -11.22
N TRP A 122 -4.44 1.48 -9.96
CA TRP A 122 -3.13 1.95 -9.53
C TRP A 122 -2.30 0.86 -8.86
N VAL A 123 -1.01 0.87 -9.12
CA VAL A 123 0.00 0.20 -8.31
C VAL A 123 0.86 1.25 -7.61
N ILE A 124 1.14 1.03 -6.34
CA ILE A 124 2.03 1.82 -5.48
C ILE A 124 3.10 0.85 -5.00
N CYS A 125 4.36 1.13 -5.30
CA CYS A 125 5.47 0.25 -4.94
C CYS A 125 6.54 1.01 -4.15
N TRP A 126 6.75 0.64 -2.91
CA TRP A 126 7.87 1.10 -2.10
C TRP A 126 9.15 0.38 -2.51
N PHE A 127 10.28 1.05 -2.41
CA PHE A 127 11.56 0.46 -2.81
C PHE A 127 12.75 1.13 -2.13
N GLY A 128 13.85 0.40 -2.01
CA GLY A 128 15.14 0.97 -1.68
C GLY A 128 15.67 1.81 -2.86
N PHE A 129 16.16 3.01 -2.60
CA PHE A 129 16.49 4.01 -3.63
C PHE A 129 17.49 3.51 -4.69
N GLN A 130 18.38 2.57 -4.32
CA GLN A 130 19.31 1.93 -5.25
C GLN A 130 18.61 1.10 -6.34
N TRP A 131 17.37 0.65 -6.11
CA TRP A 131 16.59 -0.17 -7.02
C TRP A 131 15.63 0.61 -7.92
N TYR A 132 15.72 1.95 -7.91
CA TYR A 132 14.82 2.79 -8.72
C TYR A 132 14.81 2.39 -10.22
N PRO A 133 15.97 2.19 -10.90
CA PRO A 133 15.97 1.82 -12.31
C PRO A 133 15.29 0.47 -12.57
N GLU A 134 15.56 -0.53 -11.74
CA GLU A 134 15.05 -1.90 -11.86
C GLU A 134 13.54 -1.95 -11.62
N VAL A 135 13.06 -1.32 -10.52
CA VAL A 135 11.63 -1.25 -10.18
C VAL A 135 10.86 -0.57 -11.29
N ARG A 136 11.35 0.57 -11.77
CA ARG A 136 10.74 1.29 -12.87
C ARG A 136 10.69 0.45 -14.15
N ALA A 137 11.81 -0.13 -14.55
CA ALA A 137 11.90 -0.93 -15.76
C ALA A 137 11.02 -2.18 -15.71
N ALA A 138 10.91 -2.84 -14.55
CA ALA A 138 10.03 -3.98 -14.37
C ALA A 138 8.55 -3.59 -14.48
N LEU A 139 8.12 -2.49 -13.87
CA LEU A 139 6.76 -1.97 -14.04
C LEU A 139 6.44 -1.64 -15.50
N GLU A 140 7.36 -0.97 -16.22
CA GLU A 140 7.19 -0.61 -17.63
C GLU A 140 7.12 -1.87 -18.53
N ARG A 141 7.96 -2.90 -18.29
CA ARG A 141 7.94 -4.17 -19.05
C ARG A 141 6.63 -4.93 -18.90
N VAL A 142 6.05 -4.92 -17.73
CA VAL A 142 4.75 -5.57 -17.46
C VAL A 142 3.59 -4.81 -18.13
N GLY A 143 3.78 -3.53 -18.49
CA GLY A 143 2.78 -2.74 -19.22
C GLY A 143 2.13 -1.62 -18.42
N PHE A 144 2.65 -1.31 -17.24
CA PHE A 144 2.19 -0.15 -16.48
C PHE A 144 2.67 1.18 -17.10
N SER A 145 1.85 2.21 -17.01
CA SER A 145 2.24 3.59 -17.26
C SER A 145 2.81 4.22 -15.99
N VAL A 146 4.13 4.26 -15.88
CA VAL A 146 4.85 4.68 -14.68
C VAL A 146 4.99 6.20 -14.60
N CYS A 147 4.76 6.78 -13.43
CA CYS A 147 5.19 8.14 -13.13
C CYS A 147 6.67 8.11 -12.72
N HIS A 148 7.51 8.85 -13.46
CA HIS A 148 8.96 8.82 -13.25
C HIS A 148 9.42 9.60 -12.01
N ILE A 149 8.55 10.43 -11.43
CA ILE A 149 8.85 11.17 -10.20
C ILE A 149 8.19 10.45 -9.04
N PRO A 150 8.94 9.90 -8.08
CA PRO A 150 8.39 9.19 -6.93
C PRO A 150 7.51 10.07 -6.03
N GLY A 151 6.65 9.43 -5.25
CA GLY A 151 6.14 9.99 -4.01
C GLY A 151 7.17 9.81 -2.89
N PHE A 152 7.24 10.76 -1.97
CA PHE A 152 8.22 10.78 -0.89
C PHE A 152 7.54 10.86 0.47
N TRP A 153 7.79 9.87 1.32
CA TRP A 153 7.52 10.01 2.73
C TRP A 153 8.72 10.67 3.41
N VAL A 154 8.51 11.86 3.94
CA VAL A 154 9.50 12.61 4.69
C VAL A 154 9.18 12.52 6.17
N LYS A 155 10.11 12.00 6.94
CA LYS A 155 10.01 11.84 8.40
C LYS A 155 10.53 13.11 9.06
N PRO A 156 9.68 13.91 9.73
CA PRO A 156 10.13 15.15 10.41
C PRO A 156 10.87 14.81 11.72
N THR A 157 11.96 14.08 11.60
CA THR A 157 12.83 13.64 12.70
C THR A 157 14.27 13.93 12.35
N GLN A 158 15.18 13.78 13.30
CA GLN A 158 16.62 13.95 13.04
C GLN A 158 17.21 12.87 12.13
N GLY A 159 16.46 11.77 11.88
CA GLY A 159 16.96 10.63 11.16
C GLY A 159 18.05 9.87 11.94
N GLN A 160 18.51 8.77 11.35
CA GLN A 160 19.59 7.96 11.92
C GLN A 160 20.54 7.51 10.82
N THR A 161 21.82 7.43 11.13
CA THR A 161 22.84 6.83 10.28
C THR A 161 23.86 6.10 11.13
N ARG A 162 24.37 4.99 10.60
CA ARG A 162 25.43 4.20 11.27
C ARG A 162 26.83 4.72 10.97
N SER A 163 26.95 5.62 10.00
CA SER A 163 28.23 6.18 9.55
C SER A 163 28.10 7.69 9.45
N PRO A 164 27.95 8.39 10.59
CA PRO A 164 27.70 9.84 10.60
C PRO A 164 28.87 10.65 10.02
N GLU A 165 30.07 10.07 9.98
CA GLU A 165 31.27 10.71 9.41
C GLU A 165 31.22 10.79 7.88
N THR A 166 30.47 9.91 7.23
CA THR A 166 30.46 9.75 5.76
C THR A 166 29.08 9.80 5.12
N ARG A 167 28.01 9.74 5.91
CA ARG A 167 26.62 9.64 5.43
C ARG A 167 25.69 10.56 6.19
N LEU A 168 24.81 11.22 5.45
CA LEU A 168 23.69 11.94 6.05
C LEU A 168 22.69 10.96 6.67
N ALA A 169 22.02 11.41 7.73
CA ALA A 169 20.93 10.67 8.34
C ALA A 169 19.71 10.61 7.39
N GLY A 170 19.24 9.41 7.09
CA GLY A 170 18.11 9.19 6.18
C GLY A 170 16.78 9.53 6.86
N VAL A 171 16.01 10.43 6.25
CA VAL A 171 14.67 10.82 6.70
C VAL A 171 13.60 10.62 5.62
N VAL A 172 13.98 10.03 4.49
CA VAL A 172 13.10 9.90 3.33
C VAL A 172 12.97 8.44 2.93
N GLU A 173 11.74 8.01 2.70
CA GLU A 173 11.41 6.81 1.94
C GLU A 173 10.62 7.21 0.70
N CYS A 174 10.68 6.40 -0.36
CA CYS A 174 10.00 6.72 -1.61
C CYS A 174 9.20 5.53 -2.15
N PHE A 175 8.19 5.85 -2.93
CA PHE A 175 7.43 4.88 -3.69
C PHE A 175 7.23 5.34 -5.13
N LEU A 176 7.33 4.43 -6.08
CA LEU A 176 6.81 4.63 -7.42
C LEU A 176 5.33 4.34 -7.46
N TYR A 177 4.63 5.06 -8.32
CA TYR A 177 3.25 4.78 -8.62
C TYR A 177 3.05 4.71 -10.13
N ALA A 178 2.25 3.75 -10.53
CA ALA A 178 1.97 3.50 -11.92
C ALA A 178 0.52 3.07 -12.10
N ARG A 179 0.00 3.26 -13.30
CA ARG A 179 -1.39 2.95 -13.61
C ARG A 179 -1.51 1.91 -14.69
N LYS A 180 -2.54 1.08 -14.57
CA LYS A 180 -3.09 0.28 -15.65
C LYS A 180 -4.19 1.09 -16.32
N GLY A 181 -4.18 1.17 -17.65
CA GLY A 181 -5.20 1.93 -18.37
C GLY A 181 -5.11 3.45 -18.22
N LYS A 182 -6.25 4.10 -18.06
CA LYS A 182 -6.39 5.58 -18.08
C LYS A 182 -6.80 6.17 -16.73
N GLU A 183 -6.51 5.48 -15.64
CA GLU A 183 -6.87 5.97 -14.30
C GLU A 183 -6.24 7.33 -14.01
N VAL A 184 -6.91 8.14 -13.18
CA VAL A 184 -6.46 9.48 -12.79
C VAL A 184 -6.49 9.61 -11.26
N LEU A 185 -5.63 10.46 -10.74
CA LEU A 185 -5.59 10.73 -9.31
C LEU A 185 -6.92 11.31 -8.81
N ARG A 186 -7.32 10.92 -7.62
CA ARG A 186 -8.51 11.45 -6.95
C ARG A 186 -8.25 12.86 -6.41
N LYS A 187 -7.14 13.04 -5.72
CA LYS A 187 -6.67 14.36 -5.29
C LYS A 187 -5.78 14.97 -6.37
N GLN A 188 -6.40 15.52 -7.41
CA GLN A 188 -5.65 16.16 -8.51
C GLN A 188 -4.92 17.41 -8.01
N GLY A 189 -3.67 17.59 -8.43
CA GLY A 189 -2.84 18.71 -8.01
C GLY A 189 -2.19 18.58 -6.63
N ARG A 190 -2.39 17.46 -5.91
CA ARG A 190 -1.65 17.16 -4.71
C ARG A 190 -0.15 17.04 -5.03
N ASN A 191 0.70 17.60 -4.17
CA ASN A 191 2.14 17.41 -4.28
C ASN A 191 2.54 15.96 -3.91
N ASN A 192 3.76 15.57 -4.25
CA ASN A 192 4.27 14.22 -4.02
C ASN A 192 4.99 14.05 -2.67
N LEU A 193 4.84 14.97 -1.72
CA LEU A 193 5.42 14.89 -0.39
C LEU A 193 4.37 14.48 0.65
N PHE A 194 4.73 13.52 1.47
CA PHE A 194 3.94 13.00 2.60
C PHE A 194 4.74 13.20 3.88
N LEU A 195 4.36 14.20 4.68
CA LEU A 195 5.04 14.60 5.91
C LEU A 195 4.36 13.95 7.10
N TYR A 196 4.89 12.83 7.56
CA TYR A 196 4.33 12.08 8.69
C TYR A 196 5.43 11.56 9.60
N HIS A 197 5.21 11.65 10.91
CA HIS A 197 6.08 10.99 11.87
C HIS A 197 6.00 9.47 11.72
N PRO A 198 7.11 8.73 11.88
CA PRO A 198 7.05 7.27 12.00
C PRO A 198 6.28 6.89 13.27
N ALA A 199 5.63 5.73 13.25
CA ALA A 199 4.99 5.19 14.45
C ALA A 199 6.00 5.11 15.59
N PRO A 200 5.60 5.43 16.85
CA PRO A 200 6.49 5.36 17.99
C PRO A 200 7.09 3.95 18.17
N PRO A 201 8.36 3.80 18.54
CA PRO A 201 8.98 2.48 18.75
C PRO A 201 8.20 1.59 19.72
N SER A 202 7.56 2.17 20.73
CA SER A 202 6.76 1.47 21.74
C SER A 202 5.46 0.86 21.19
N THR A 203 4.95 1.34 20.04
CA THR A 203 3.71 0.85 19.43
C THR A 203 3.96 0.05 18.16
N LYS A 204 5.21 0.04 17.65
CA LYS A 204 5.57 -0.69 16.46
C LYS A 204 5.48 -2.20 16.66
N VAL A 205 4.81 -2.84 15.74
CA VAL A 205 4.74 -4.30 15.62
C VAL A 205 5.77 -4.81 14.62
N HIS A 206 5.95 -4.09 13.52
CA HIS A 206 6.88 -4.44 12.44
C HIS A 206 7.97 -3.36 12.28
N PRO A 207 9.24 -3.72 12.03
CA PRO A 207 10.36 -2.77 11.94
C PRO A 207 10.16 -1.65 10.94
N THR A 208 9.55 -1.96 9.79
CA THR A 208 9.32 -1.03 8.67
C THR A 208 7.87 -0.52 8.62
N GLU A 209 7.14 -0.60 9.72
CA GLU A 209 5.74 -0.21 9.82
C GLU A 209 5.51 1.24 9.39
N ARG A 210 4.58 1.42 8.45
CA ARG A 210 4.13 2.74 7.97
C ARG A 210 2.98 3.26 8.81
N PRO A 211 2.93 4.59 9.07
CA PRO A 211 1.81 5.18 9.81
C PRO A 211 0.48 5.00 9.08
N ILE A 212 -0.56 4.64 9.82
CA ILE A 212 -1.92 4.44 9.29
C ILE A 212 -2.41 5.74 8.63
N GLU A 213 -2.20 6.88 9.28
CA GLU A 213 -2.64 8.20 8.83
C GLU A 213 -1.99 8.61 7.49
N MET A 214 -0.73 8.24 7.30
CA MET A 214 -0.03 8.44 6.03
C MET A 214 -0.62 7.55 4.93
N MET A 215 -0.88 6.28 5.25
CA MET A 215 -1.48 5.36 4.28
C MET A 215 -2.90 5.77 3.91
N GLU A 216 -3.71 6.32 4.84
CA GLU A 216 -5.00 6.94 4.53
C GLU A 216 -4.87 8.07 3.50
N ASP A 217 -3.89 8.98 3.69
CA ASP A 217 -3.66 10.08 2.76
C ASP A 217 -3.20 9.58 1.39
N ILE A 218 -2.30 8.59 1.35
CA ILE A 218 -1.88 7.94 0.10
C ILE A 218 -3.10 7.30 -0.57
N LEU A 219 -3.81 6.40 0.09
CA LEU A 219 -4.94 5.68 -0.50
C LEU A 219 -6.02 6.61 -1.04
N THR A 220 -6.42 7.63 -0.29
CA THR A 220 -7.40 8.62 -0.74
C THR A 220 -6.90 9.54 -1.86
N THR A 221 -5.59 9.57 -2.10
CA THR A 221 -5.03 10.26 -3.27
C THR A 221 -5.27 9.50 -4.56
N PHE A 222 -5.30 8.17 -4.50
CA PHE A 222 -5.40 7.31 -5.68
C PHE A 222 -6.78 6.70 -5.90
N VAL A 223 -7.51 6.35 -4.84
CA VAL A 223 -8.76 5.57 -4.91
C VAL A 223 -9.88 6.22 -4.09
N VAL A 224 -11.11 5.91 -4.44
CA VAL A 224 -12.32 6.36 -3.73
C VAL A 224 -12.76 5.37 -2.66
N PRO A 225 -13.60 5.78 -1.70
CA PRO A 225 -14.32 4.87 -0.82
C PRO A 225 -15.07 3.80 -1.63
N GLY A 226 -15.15 2.59 -1.08
CA GLY A 226 -15.72 1.43 -1.75
C GLY A 226 -14.76 0.67 -2.66
N GLY A 227 -13.58 1.24 -2.95
CA GLY A 227 -12.54 0.54 -3.71
C GLY A 227 -11.94 -0.64 -2.98
N GLN A 228 -11.31 -1.56 -3.73
CA GLN A 228 -10.65 -2.75 -3.21
C GLN A 228 -9.14 -2.66 -3.36
N ILE A 229 -8.41 -2.96 -2.28
CA ILE A 229 -6.95 -3.01 -2.26
C ILE A 229 -6.44 -4.44 -2.03
N MET A 230 -5.36 -4.79 -2.74
CA MET A 230 -4.53 -5.95 -2.40
C MET A 230 -3.16 -5.48 -1.90
N VAL A 231 -2.64 -6.16 -0.88
CA VAL A 231 -1.31 -5.89 -0.30
C VAL A 231 -0.50 -7.20 -0.30
N PRO A 232 0.40 -7.40 -1.27
CA PRO A 232 1.20 -8.62 -1.40
C PRO A 232 2.11 -8.95 -0.21
N PHE A 233 2.55 -7.92 0.52
CA PHE A 233 3.48 -8.05 1.65
C PHE A 233 2.98 -7.18 2.80
N LEU A 234 2.16 -7.77 3.67
CA LEU A 234 1.37 -7.04 4.67
C LEU A 234 2.17 -6.47 5.84
N GLY A 235 3.20 -7.19 6.29
CA GLY A 235 3.90 -6.84 7.52
C GLY A 235 2.93 -6.66 8.71
N SER A 236 2.86 -5.46 9.26
CA SER A 236 1.96 -5.13 10.38
C SER A 236 0.47 -5.07 10.03
N GLY A 237 0.11 -5.06 8.73
CA GLY A 237 -1.27 -4.89 8.25
C GLY A 237 -1.81 -3.45 8.33
N ASN A 238 -0.98 -2.44 8.63
CA ASN A 238 -1.42 -1.05 8.75
C ASN A 238 -2.10 -0.51 7.50
N THR A 239 -1.70 -0.94 6.32
CA THR A 239 -2.36 -0.56 5.07
C THR A 239 -3.81 -1.03 5.01
N LEU A 240 -4.12 -2.23 5.52
CA LEU A 240 -5.51 -2.71 5.62
C LEU A 240 -6.34 -1.92 6.65
N LEU A 241 -5.72 -1.53 7.77
CA LEU A 241 -6.37 -0.68 8.77
C LEU A 241 -6.66 0.72 8.21
N ALA A 242 -5.70 1.30 7.48
CA ALA A 242 -5.88 2.57 6.76
C ALA A 242 -6.99 2.48 5.70
N ALA A 243 -7.01 1.39 4.92
CA ALA A 243 -8.06 1.14 3.94
C ALA A 243 -9.45 1.08 4.59
N ALA A 244 -9.59 0.38 5.72
CA ALA A 244 -10.82 0.33 6.48
C ALA A 244 -11.26 1.71 6.98
N ASN A 245 -10.34 2.55 7.47
CA ASN A 245 -10.64 3.90 7.93
C ASN A 245 -11.18 4.82 6.83
N VAL A 246 -10.80 4.59 5.58
CA VAL A 246 -11.22 5.41 4.43
C VAL A 246 -12.31 4.73 3.59
N GLY A 247 -12.98 3.72 4.18
CA GLY A 247 -14.12 3.08 3.54
C GLY A 247 -13.75 2.19 2.36
N MET A 248 -12.53 1.67 2.29
CA MET A 248 -12.11 0.67 1.32
C MET A 248 -12.17 -0.75 1.91
N ARG A 249 -12.24 -1.74 1.04
CA ARG A 249 -12.02 -3.14 1.41
C ARG A 249 -10.60 -3.54 1.01
N GLY A 250 -10.00 -4.43 1.78
CA GLY A 250 -8.67 -4.89 1.47
C GLY A 250 -8.44 -6.31 1.92
N PHE A 251 -7.44 -6.93 1.32
CA PHE A 251 -6.86 -8.20 1.72
C PHE A 251 -5.39 -8.21 1.33
N GLY A 252 -4.66 -9.12 1.91
CA GLY A 252 -3.26 -9.27 1.56
C GLY A 252 -2.62 -10.48 2.23
N PHE A 253 -1.34 -10.64 1.96
CA PHE A 253 -0.57 -11.82 2.28
C PHE A 253 0.70 -11.45 3.05
N ASP A 254 1.14 -12.34 3.91
CA ASP A 254 2.45 -12.26 4.55
C ASP A 254 2.93 -13.65 4.95
N LEU A 255 4.22 -13.89 4.86
CA LEU A 255 4.81 -15.17 5.28
C LEU A 255 4.63 -15.41 6.78
N ASP A 256 4.86 -14.39 7.61
CA ASP A 256 4.63 -14.34 9.07
C ASP A 256 4.74 -15.72 9.76
N ALA A 257 5.90 -16.33 9.66
CA ALA A 257 6.11 -17.74 10.03
C ALA A 257 5.62 -18.09 11.45
N ASP A 258 5.69 -17.13 12.37
CA ASP A 258 5.35 -17.30 13.78
C ASP A 258 3.97 -16.72 14.15
N ASP A 259 3.15 -16.33 13.18
CA ASP A 259 1.87 -15.63 13.39
C ASP A 259 1.97 -14.31 14.18
N LYS A 260 3.16 -13.77 14.35
CA LYS A 260 3.44 -12.60 15.19
C LYS A 260 2.72 -11.35 14.69
N TYR A 261 2.85 -11.07 13.41
CA TYR A 261 2.28 -9.86 12.80
C TYR A 261 0.78 -9.97 12.61
N ARG A 262 0.31 -11.14 12.16
CA ARG A 262 -1.12 -11.44 12.05
C ARG A 262 -1.83 -11.36 13.40
N ASN A 263 -1.27 -11.95 14.44
CA ASN A 263 -1.84 -11.88 15.79
C ASN A 263 -1.91 -10.44 16.31
N ALA A 264 -0.88 -9.64 16.07
CA ALA A 264 -0.89 -8.23 16.45
C ALA A 264 -1.93 -7.44 15.65
N TYR A 265 -2.07 -7.71 14.33
CA TYR A 265 -3.11 -7.12 13.50
C TYR A 265 -4.51 -7.47 13.99
N VAL A 266 -4.80 -8.76 14.23
CA VAL A 266 -6.09 -9.22 14.75
C VAL A 266 -6.39 -8.57 16.11
N ASN A 267 -5.40 -8.49 16.99
CA ASN A 267 -5.55 -7.82 18.27
C ASN A 267 -5.93 -6.35 18.13
N ARG A 268 -5.35 -5.62 17.19
CA ARG A 268 -5.72 -4.22 16.89
C ARG A 268 -7.16 -4.12 16.37
N VAL A 269 -7.59 -5.05 15.52
CA VAL A 269 -8.97 -5.09 15.00
C VAL A 269 -9.98 -5.36 16.12
N VAL A 270 -9.73 -6.38 16.94
CA VAL A 270 -10.65 -6.80 18.00
C VAL A 270 -10.77 -5.74 19.09
N ASN A 271 -9.65 -5.14 19.49
CA ASN A 271 -9.57 -4.17 20.57
C ASN A 271 -9.60 -2.71 20.08
N LYS A 272 -10.12 -2.47 18.86
CA LYS A 272 -10.27 -1.12 18.33
C LYS A 272 -11.00 -0.23 19.32
N LYS A 273 -10.37 0.90 19.67
CA LYS A 273 -10.98 1.98 20.43
C LYS A 273 -11.29 3.14 19.48
N GLY A 274 -12.41 3.82 19.72
CA GLY A 274 -12.82 4.95 18.86
C GLY A 274 -13.28 4.54 17.45
N ASP A 275 -13.49 5.53 16.61
CA ASP A 275 -14.09 5.35 15.27
C ASP A 275 -13.05 4.90 14.23
N LYS A 276 -11.78 5.23 14.42
CA LYS A 276 -10.69 4.93 13.50
C LYS A 276 -9.57 4.11 14.14
N PHE A 277 -8.83 3.39 13.31
CA PHE A 277 -7.53 2.83 13.70
C PHE A 277 -6.48 3.94 13.66
N THR A 278 -5.55 3.95 14.59
CA THR A 278 -4.48 4.95 14.68
C THR A 278 -3.13 4.30 14.91
N SER A 279 -2.06 4.96 14.43
CA SER A 279 -0.68 4.56 14.70
C SER A 279 -0.18 5.02 16.06
N TYR A 280 -0.86 6.00 16.65
CA TYR A 280 -0.48 6.61 17.92
C TYR A 280 -1.51 6.21 18.98
N ALA A 281 -1.05 5.91 20.19
CA ALA A 281 -1.95 5.74 21.30
C ALA A 281 -2.72 7.07 21.50
N GLU A 282 -4.05 6.99 21.59
CA GLU A 282 -4.83 8.14 21.99
C GLU A 282 -4.32 8.60 23.36
N THR A 283 -3.77 9.80 23.41
CA THR A 283 -3.50 10.49 24.68
C THR A 283 -4.84 10.80 25.30
N THR A 284 -5.26 9.96 26.24
CA THR A 284 -6.39 10.22 27.14
C THR A 284 -6.10 11.41 28.02
#